data_11bb4abb355241a43a466249f38c2db8
#
_entry.id   11bb4abb355241a43a466249f38c2db8
#
_cell.length_a   1.000
_cell.length_b   1.000
_cell.length_c   1.000
_cell.angle_alpha   90.00
_cell.angle_beta   90.00
_cell.angle_gamma   90.00
#
_symmetry.space_group_name_H-M   'P 1'
#
loop_
_entity.id
_entity.type
_entity.pdbx_description
1 polymer ?
#
loop_
_entity_poly.entity_id
_entity_poly.type
_entity_poly.pdbx_seq_one_letter_code
_entity_poly.pdbx_strand_id
1 'polypeptide(L)'
;MTEVVRDRRRIGVVGADLPRQIVLAAGASPERLFGAWSGAVSPRASELLGAVDAVAGRILDSILAGEHDDLAGLVICNDSQANLRMFYVLRVLAARGEVPIPVQLLDAPRGQGAAKQAFVVAQYTRLVDFCRRVTDADIGVDELRRAGDVEQSVSDALERMRERRAQGRCAGTSALNAYRAAASVAPEAAVEVIDAASTPVGQGDRLFVTGSGHPDSSVYQELERAGATVVAEDHDAGDGGWFAGCSTGESEADVLVGLASLHASRPPSAARGSTAERAGTLRRRVADTGSTAVITLARDLDDAPAWELPAMRNALAELRVPFAARVQISADGALSASRDAVTALQEKDGSRR
;
A
#
# COMPACT_ATOMS: atom_id res chain seq x y z
N MET A 1 -26.43 -18.14 2.32
CA MET A 1 -25.36 -17.55 1.50
C MET A 1 -24.04 -17.36 2.25
N THR A 2 -23.79 -18.07 3.35
CA THR A 2 -22.65 -17.81 4.28
C THR A 2 -21.54 -18.87 4.24
N GLU A 3 -21.65 -19.88 3.40
CA GLU A 3 -20.74 -21.04 3.40
C GLU A 3 -19.63 -20.98 2.31
N VAL A 4 -19.77 -20.12 1.30
CA VAL A 4 -18.84 -20.07 0.16
C VAL A 4 -17.58 -19.22 0.43
N VAL A 5 -17.57 -18.41 1.50
CA VAL A 5 -16.47 -17.45 1.79
C VAL A 5 -15.28 -18.11 2.52
N ARG A 6 -15.45 -19.29 3.12
CA ARG A 6 -14.43 -19.90 4.01
C ARG A 6 -13.35 -20.73 3.31
N ASP A 7 -13.44 -20.99 2.02
CA ASP A 7 -12.56 -21.96 1.33
C ASP A 7 -11.80 -21.40 0.12
N ARG A 8 -11.72 -20.08 -0.03
CA ARG A 8 -10.84 -19.50 -1.08
C ARG A 8 -9.38 -19.64 -0.65
N ARG A 9 -8.56 -20.24 -1.52
CA ARG A 9 -7.11 -20.23 -1.35
C ARG A 9 -6.65 -18.78 -1.21
N ARG A 10 -5.64 -18.52 -0.37
CA ARG A 10 -5.07 -17.20 -0.17
C ARG A 10 -3.69 -17.12 -0.81
N ILE A 11 -3.40 -16.02 -1.50
CA ILE A 11 -2.07 -15.69 -1.98
C ILE A 11 -1.59 -14.47 -1.21
N GLY A 12 -0.53 -14.65 -0.42
CA GLY A 12 0.11 -13.58 0.33
C GLY A 12 0.78 -12.56 -0.60
N VAL A 13 0.79 -11.30 -0.17
CA VAL A 13 1.37 -10.19 -0.93
C VAL A 13 2.22 -9.33 0.00
N VAL A 14 3.48 -9.11 -0.37
CA VAL A 14 4.34 -8.10 0.27
C VAL A 14 4.56 -6.98 -0.74
N GLY A 15 4.18 -5.75 -0.36
CA GLY A 15 4.18 -4.59 -1.26
C GLY A 15 2.80 -4.22 -1.80
N ALA A 16 2.75 -3.28 -2.75
CA ALA A 16 1.51 -2.66 -3.22
C ALA A 16 1.30 -2.67 -4.75
N ASP A 17 2.20 -3.28 -5.51
CA ASP A 17 2.16 -3.21 -6.98
C ASP A 17 1.47 -4.42 -7.64
N LEU A 18 0.75 -5.24 -6.83
CA LEU A 18 0.02 -6.40 -7.32
C LEU A 18 -1.27 -6.01 -8.07
N PRO A 19 -1.47 -6.44 -9.33
CA PRO A 19 -2.78 -6.39 -9.99
C PRO A 19 -3.69 -7.52 -9.43
N ARG A 20 -4.52 -7.17 -8.44
CA ARG A 20 -5.37 -8.11 -7.69
C ARG A 20 -6.29 -8.93 -8.58
N GLN A 21 -6.75 -8.36 -9.69
CA GLN A 21 -7.59 -9.01 -10.70
C GLN A 21 -7.00 -10.36 -11.17
N ILE A 22 -5.67 -10.48 -11.29
CA ILE A 22 -5.02 -11.74 -11.70
C ILE A 22 -5.17 -12.82 -10.62
N VAL A 23 -5.01 -12.45 -9.34
CA VAL A 23 -5.16 -13.38 -8.22
C VAL A 23 -6.63 -13.81 -8.07
N LEU A 24 -7.55 -12.86 -8.21
CA LEU A 24 -8.99 -13.12 -8.15
C LEU A 24 -9.45 -14.03 -9.28
N ALA A 25 -8.87 -13.91 -10.49
CA ALA A 25 -9.15 -14.79 -11.62
C ALA A 25 -8.74 -16.24 -11.37
N ALA A 26 -7.76 -16.47 -10.49
CA ALA A 26 -7.38 -17.81 -10.03
C ALA A 26 -8.32 -18.37 -8.94
N GLY A 27 -9.43 -17.70 -8.64
CA GLY A 27 -10.31 -18.09 -7.55
C GLY A 27 -9.70 -17.91 -6.15
N ALA A 28 -8.58 -17.21 -6.03
CA ALA A 28 -7.89 -16.94 -4.78
C ALA A 28 -8.15 -15.52 -4.27
N SER A 29 -7.93 -15.31 -2.98
CA SER A 29 -7.97 -13.97 -2.36
C SER A 29 -6.55 -13.45 -2.17
N PRO A 30 -6.21 -12.25 -2.67
CA PRO A 30 -4.95 -11.62 -2.34
C PRO A 30 -4.99 -11.10 -0.91
N GLU A 31 -3.98 -11.46 -0.10
CA GLU A 31 -3.84 -11.04 1.29
C GLU A 31 -2.53 -10.28 1.49
N ARG A 32 -2.61 -8.96 1.64
CA ARG A 32 -1.42 -8.15 1.87
C ARG A 32 -0.92 -8.30 3.31
N LEU A 33 0.36 -8.60 3.46
CA LEU A 33 1.06 -8.65 4.73
C LEU A 33 1.62 -7.26 5.03
N PHE A 34 1.09 -6.60 6.07
CA PHE A 34 1.48 -5.22 6.42
C PHE A 34 2.58 -5.15 7.48
N GLY A 35 2.85 -6.24 8.20
CA GLY A 35 3.73 -6.24 9.37
C GLY A 35 3.11 -5.51 10.57
N ALA A 36 3.97 -5.04 11.48
CA ALA A 36 3.54 -4.38 12.70
C ALA A 36 4.47 -3.20 13.08
N TRP A 37 3.93 -2.20 13.79
CA TRP A 37 4.72 -1.09 14.33
C TRP A 37 5.60 -1.50 15.50
N SER A 38 5.15 -2.41 16.34
CA SER A 38 5.83 -2.83 17.58
C SER A 38 6.22 -4.30 17.55
N GLY A 39 7.06 -4.70 18.47
CA GLY A 39 7.62 -6.04 18.60
C GLY A 39 9.08 -6.11 18.17
N ALA A 40 9.82 -7.02 18.75
CA ALA A 40 11.22 -7.27 18.37
C ALA A 40 11.28 -7.96 17.00
N VAL A 41 12.31 -7.63 16.22
CA VAL A 41 12.71 -8.44 15.06
C VAL A 41 13.67 -9.53 15.56
N SER A 42 13.46 -10.77 15.20
CA SER A 42 14.31 -11.86 15.64
C SER A 42 15.75 -11.69 15.15
N PRO A 43 16.75 -12.23 15.88
CA PRO A 43 18.13 -12.25 15.41
C PRO A 43 18.27 -12.90 14.03
N ARG A 44 17.48 -13.94 13.75
CA ARG A 44 17.49 -14.64 12.46
C ARG A 44 17.00 -13.77 11.32
N ALA A 45 15.87 -13.07 11.46
CA ALA A 45 15.37 -12.18 10.43
C ALA A 45 16.31 -10.98 10.22
N SER A 46 16.87 -10.42 11.30
CA SER A 46 17.87 -9.35 11.25
C SER A 46 19.15 -9.77 10.51
N GLU A 47 19.65 -10.98 10.77
CA GLU A 47 20.83 -11.52 10.08
C GLU A 47 20.55 -11.73 8.58
N LEU A 48 19.40 -12.29 8.23
CA LEU A 48 19.02 -12.59 6.86
C LEU A 48 18.78 -11.34 6.01
N LEU A 49 18.09 -10.33 6.55
CA LEU A 49 17.78 -9.11 5.82
C LEU A 49 18.87 -8.03 5.93
N GLY A 50 19.69 -8.09 6.98
CA GLY A 50 20.63 -7.03 7.30
C GLY A 50 19.91 -5.73 7.73
N ALA A 51 20.56 -4.59 7.51
CA ALA A 51 19.99 -3.29 7.84
C ALA A 51 18.83 -2.96 6.89
N VAL A 52 17.60 -3.10 7.39
CA VAL A 52 16.34 -2.75 6.72
C VAL A 52 15.36 -2.21 7.76
N ASP A 53 14.31 -1.57 7.28
CA ASP A 53 13.14 -1.17 8.05
C ASP A 53 12.59 -2.32 8.91
N ALA A 54 12.35 -2.06 10.18
CA ALA A 54 11.89 -3.06 11.14
C ALA A 54 10.51 -3.66 10.80
N VAL A 55 9.65 -2.92 10.07
CA VAL A 55 8.37 -3.46 9.61
C VAL A 55 8.58 -4.59 8.61
N ALA A 56 9.54 -4.45 7.68
CA ALA A 56 9.92 -5.52 6.77
C ALA A 56 10.54 -6.71 7.52
N GLY A 57 11.37 -6.44 8.54
CA GLY A 57 11.89 -7.48 9.43
C GLY A 57 10.79 -8.31 10.10
N ARG A 58 9.73 -7.68 10.59
CA ARG A 58 8.59 -8.36 11.22
C ARG A 58 7.73 -9.15 10.24
N ILE A 59 7.61 -8.69 9.00
CA ILE A 59 6.97 -9.50 7.95
C ILE A 59 7.78 -10.79 7.73
N LEU A 60 9.11 -10.70 7.63
CA LEU A 60 9.92 -11.89 7.50
C LEU A 60 9.80 -12.79 8.73
N ASP A 61 9.80 -12.23 9.94
CA ASP A 61 9.64 -13.01 11.17
C ASP A 61 8.34 -13.81 11.19
N SER A 62 7.20 -13.21 10.84
CA SER A 62 5.92 -13.90 10.80
C SER A 62 5.91 -15.06 9.77
N ILE A 63 6.60 -14.88 8.64
CA ILE A 63 6.77 -15.94 7.64
C ILE A 63 7.67 -17.06 8.18
N LEU A 64 8.78 -16.73 8.84
CA LEU A 64 9.69 -17.72 9.43
C LEU A 64 9.09 -18.44 10.64
N ALA A 65 8.13 -17.82 11.32
CA ALA A 65 7.38 -18.44 12.42
C ALA A 65 6.27 -19.39 11.93
N GLY A 66 6.04 -19.48 10.62
CA GLY A 66 5.01 -20.33 10.02
C GLY A 66 3.58 -19.77 10.13
N GLU A 67 3.41 -18.49 10.49
CA GLU A 67 2.09 -17.86 10.62
C GLU A 67 1.32 -17.79 9.29
N HIS A 68 2.03 -18.03 8.18
CA HIS A 68 1.51 -17.94 6.82
C HIS A 68 1.65 -19.23 6.02
N ASP A 69 1.92 -20.38 6.66
CA ASP A 69 2.18 -21.65 5.98
C ASP A 69 0.94 -22.21 5.23
N ASP A 70 -0.23 -21.68 5.52
CA ASP A 70 -1.49 -22.00 4.85
C ASP A 70 -1.75 -21.19 3.56
N LEU A 71 -0.86 -20.25 3.22
CA LEU A 71 -0.92 -19.54 1.94
C LEU A 71 -0.58 -20.47 0.78
N ALA A 72 -1.36 -20.41 -0.29
CA ALA A 72 -1.08 -21.16 -1.52
C ALA A 72 0.20 -20.68 -2.22
N GLY A 73 0.57 -19.42 -2.02
CA GLY A 73 1.77 -18.81 -2.55
C GLY A 73 2.00 -17.41 -1.99
N LEU A 74 3.19 -16.86 -2.22
CA LEU A 74 3.57 -15.52 -1.77
C LEU A 74 4.14 -14.71 -2.96
N VAL A 75 3.54 -13.57 -3.25
CA VAL A 75 4.03 -12.62 -4.24
C VAL A 75 4.72 -11.46 -3.52
N ILE A 76 5.97 -11.19 -3.90
CA ILE A 76 6.73 -10.06 -3.36
C ILE A 76 6.91 -9.03 -4.48
N CYS A 77 6.37 -7.84 -4.27
CA CYS A 77 6.52 -6.72 -5.20
C CYS A 77 7.92 -6.10 -5.04
N ASN A 78 8.60 -5.86 -6.16
CA ASN A 78 9.85 -5.11 -6.17
C ASN A 78 9.58 -3.61 -6.10
N ASP A 79 8.91 -3.15 -5.05
CA ASP A 79 8.54 -1.75 -4.81
C ASP A 79 9.35 -1.07 -3.69
N SER A 80 10.19 -1.84 -2.98
CA SER A 80 11.19 -1.33 -2.04
C SER A 80 12.46 -2.21 -2.03
N GLN A 81 13.56 -1.66 -1.52
CA GLN A 81 14.81 -2.43 -1.36
C GLN A 81 14.65 -3.57 -0.34
N ALA A 82 13.89 -3.34 0.73
CA ALA A 82 13.61 -4.34 1.74
C ALA A 82 12.83 -5.53 1.16
N ASN A 83 11.81 -5.26 0.33
CA ASN A 83 11.01 -6.28 -0.32
C ASN A 83 11.85 -7.10 -1.32
N LEU A 84 12.72 -6.46 -2.09
CA LEU A 84 13.62 -7.17 -3.00
C LEU A 84 14.57 -8.10 -2.25
N ARG A 85 15.16 -7.64 -1.12
CA ARG A 85 16.01 -8.50 -0.27
C ARG A 85 15.22 -9.66 0.31
N MET A 86 14.01 -9.40 0.82
CA MET A 86 13.10 -10.43 1.34
C MET A 86 12.83 -11.52 0.30
N PHE A 87 12.57 -11.13 -0.95
CA PHE A 87 12.38 -12.10 -2.04
C PHE A 87 13.60 -13.03 -2.18
N TYR A 88 14.83 -12.48 -2.23
CA TYR A 88 16.01 -13.31 -2.39
C TYR A 88 16.23 -14.25 -1.20
N VAL A 89 16.00 -13.78 0.01
CA VAL A 89 16.06 -14.60 1.23
C VAL A 89 15.04 -15.74 1.16
N LEU A 90 13.76 -15.42 0.96
CA LEU A 90 12.70 -16.42 0.95
C LEU A 90 12.83 -17.42 -0.19
N ARG A 91 13.31 -17.00 -1.36
CA ARG A 91 13.61 -17.89 -2.48
C ARG A 91 14.65 -18.95 -2.10
N VAL A 92 15.69 -18.56 -1.36
CA VAL A 92 16.72 -19.50 -0.90
C VAL A 92 16.17 -20.43 0.17
N LEU A 93 15.41 -19.91 1.14
CA LEU A 93 14.80 -20.70 2.22
C LEU A 93 13.77 -21.70 1.67
N ALA A 94 12.95 -21.27 0.71
CA ALA A 94 12.01 -22.17 0.03
C ALA A 94 12.72 -23.29 -0.74
N ALA A 95 13.82 -22.98 -1.43
CA ALA A 95 14.63 -24.01 -2.12
C ALA A 95 15.30 -25.02 -1.15
N ARG A 96 15.49 -24.63 0.12
CA ARG A 96 15.99 -25.50 1.19
C ARG A 96 14.89 -26.25 1.94
N GLY A 97 13.62 -26.00 1.63
CA GLY A 97 12.49 -26.55 2.35
C GLY A 97 12.29 -25.96 3.76
N GLU A 98 12.91 -24.83 4.07
CA GLU A 98 12.77 -24.13 5.35
C GLU A 98 11.52 -23.22 5.38
N VAL A 99 10.98 -22.85 4.23
CA VAL A 99 9.70 -22.13 4.04
C VAL A 99 8.88 -22.93 3.02
N PRO A 100 7.70 -23.44 3.39
CA PRO A 100 6.91 -24.31 2.51
C PRO A 100 6.16 -23.55 1.41
N ILE A 101 6.11 -22.21 1.48
CA ILE A 101 5.31 -21.37 0.60
C ILE A 101 6.07 -21.10 -0.71
N PRO A 102 5.48 -21.38 -1.89
CA PRO A 102 6.05 -20.95 -3.17
C PRO A 102 6.15 -19.42 -3.25
N VAL A 103 7.29 -18.88 -3.68
CA VAL A 103 7.55 -17.43 -3.74
C VAL A 103 7.73 -16.96 -5.17
N GLN A 104 7.09 -15.85 -5.53
CA GLN A 104 7.20 -15.18 -6.82
C GLN A 104 7.59 -13.70 -6.66
N LEU A 105 8.58 -13.24 -7.43
CA LEU A 105 8.87 -11.81 -7.56
C LEU A 105 7.95 -11.20 -8.60
N LEU A 106 7.35 -10.07 -8.27
CA LEU A 106 6.67 -9.19 -9.21
C LEU A 106 7.47 -7.89 -9.36
N ASP A 107 8.16 -7.73 -10.49
CA ASP A 107 8.89 -6.51 -10.82
C ASP A 107 8.09 -5.69 -11.83
N ALA A 108 7.35 -4.70 -11.35
CA ALA A 108 6.46 -3.87 -12.16
C ALA A 108 6.84 -2.39 -11.98
N PRO A 109 7.79 -1.86 -12.78
CA PRO A 109 8.14 -0.44 -12.70
C PRO A 109 6.99 0.44 -13.19
N ARG A 110 6.69 1.50 -12.40
CA ARG A 110 5.67 2.51 -12.75
C ARG A 110 6.15 3.48 -13.83
N GLY A 111 5.23 4.18 -14.46
CA GLY A 111 5.48 5.22 -15.45
C GLY A 111 5.40 4.75 -16.88
N GLN A 112 5.37 5.70 -17.81
CA GLN A 112 5.08 5.52 -19.22
C GLN A 112 6.28 4.99 -20.01
N GLY A 113 6.01 4.42 -21.19
CA GLY A 113 6.98 3.98 -22.16
C GLY A 113 6.75 2.54 -22.66
N ALA A 114 6.81 2.33 -23.98
CA ALA A 114 6.48 1.06 -24.62
C ALA A 114 7.34 -0.13 -24.12
N ALA A 115 8.64 0.08 -23.94
CA ALA A 115 9.54 -0.96 -23.44
C ALA A 115 9.20 -1.35 -21.98
N LYS A 116 8.86 -0.35 -21.14
CA LYS A 116 8.45 -0.56 -19.76
C LYS A 116 7.12 -1.29 -19.69
N GLN A 117 6.15 -0.88 -20.50
CA GLN A 117 4.85 -1.54 -20.60
C GLN A 117 4.99 -3.02 -21.04
N ALA A 118 5.77 -3.30 -22.09
CA ALA A 118 6.03 -4.65 -22.53
C ALA A 118 6.69 -5.51 -21.42
N PHE A 119 7.62 -4.94 -20.66
CA PHE A 119 8.23 -5.61 -19.52
C PHE A 119 7.19 -5.94 -18.44
N VAL A 120 6.32 -4.99 -18.08
CA VAL A 120 5.26 -5.19 -17.07
C VAL A 120 4.27 -6.26 -17.53
N VAL A 121 3.85 -6.27 -18.82
CA VAL A 121 3.00 -7.33 -19.38
C VAL A 121 3.65 -8.70 -19.21
N ALA A 122 4.95 -8.83 -19.53
CA ALA A 122 5.67 -10.08 -19.35
C ALA A 122 5.74 -10.51 -17.86
N GLN A 123 5.82 -9.56 -16.90
CA GLN A 123 5.74 -9.89 -15.47
C GLN A 123 4.34 -10.37 -15.08
N TYR A 124 3.29 -9.78 -15.64
CA TYR A 124 1.91 -10.19 -15.38
C TYR A 124 1.60 -11.56 -15.97
N THR A 125 2.12 -11.90 -17.15
CA THR A 125 2.07 -13.27 -17.68
C THR A 125 2.69 -14.27 -16.71
N ARG A 126 3.87 -13.97 -16.16
CA ARG A 126 4.50 -14.83 -15.14
C ARG A 126 3.69 -14.94 -13.87
N LEU A 127 2.99 -13.86 -13.48
CA LEU A 127 2.09 -13.87 -12.34
C LEU A 127 0.88 -14.76 -12.59
N VAL A 128 0.28 -14.73 -13.77
CA VAL A 128 -0.79 -15.64 -14.20
C VAL A 128 -0.33 -17.09 -14.11
N ASP A 129 0.85 -17.40 -14.66
CA ASP A 129 1.42 -18.77 -14.60
C ASP A 129 1.74 -19.21 -13.16
N PHE A 130 2.17 -18.30 -12.31
CA PHE A 130 2.36 -18.57 -10.89
C PHE A 130 1.02 -18.88 -10.21
N CYS A 131 0.00 -18.06 -10.42
CA CYS A 131 -1.33 -18.27 -9.86
C CYS A 131 -1.92 -19.60 -10.32
N ARG A 132 -1.89 -19.91 -11.62
CA ARG A 132 -2.32 -21.21 -12.17
C ARG A 132 -1.66 -22.38 -11.43
N ARG A 133 -0.36 -22.31 -11.24
CA ARG A 133 0.42 -23.37 -10.60
C ARG A 133 0.10 -23.58 -9.12
N VAL A 134 -0.08 -22.49 -8.35
CA VAL A 134 -0.28 -22.61 -6.89
C VAL A 134 -1.75 -22.83 -6.51
N THR A 135 -2.68 -22.51 -7.39
CA THR A 135 -4.11 -22.71 -7.13
C THR A 135 -4.71 -23.88 -7.90
N ASP A 136 -3.98 -24.42 -8.87
CA ASP A 136 -4.47 -25.44 -9.82
C ASP A 136 -5.73 -24.96 -10.60
N ALA A 137 -5.78 -23.65 -10.87
CA ALA A 137 -6.89 -23.01 -11.57
C ALA A 137 -6.57 -22.83 -13.05
N ASP A 138 -7.58 -23.01 -13.89
CA ASP A 138 -7.54 -22.57 -15.29
C ASP A 138 -7.94 -21.09 -15.35
N ILE A 139 -7.01 -20.23 -15.76
CA ILE A 139 -7.24 -18.80 -15.86
C ILE A 139 -7.32 -18.43 -17.34
N GLY A 140 -8.52 -18.22 -17.83
CA GLY A 140 -8.76 -17.71 -19.18
C GLY A 140 -9.26 -16.25 -19.15
N VAL A 141 -9.64 -15.74 -20.33
CA VAL A 141 -10.15 -14.37 -20.44
C VAL A 141 -11.45 -14.16 -19.66
N ASP A 142 -12.30 -15.18 -19.59
CA ASP A 142 -13.58 -15.06 -18.88
C ASP A 142 -13.38 -15.01 -17.36
N GLU A 143 -12.41 -15.75 -16.82
CA GLU A 143 -12.02 -15.67 -15.40
C GLU A 143 -11.46 -14.27 -15.09
N LEU A 144 -10.60 -13.73 -15.97
CA LEU A 144 -10.06 -12.39 -15.83
C LEU A 144 -11.15 -11.32 -15.89
N ARG A 145 -12.14 -11.44 -16.78
CA ARG A 145 -13.27 -10.50 -16.86
C ARG A 145 -14.12 -10.52 -15.60
N ARG A 146 -14.51 -11.74 -15.13
CA ARG A 146 -15.28 -11.88 -13.88
C ARG A 146 -14.52 -11.32 -12.67
N ALA A 147 -13.21 -11.56 -12.61
CA ALA A 147 -12.36 -10.96 -11.58
C ALA A 147 -12.28 -9.43 -11.71
N GLY A 148 -12.34 -8.91 -12.93
CA GLY A 148 -12.44 -7.48 -13.19
C GLY A 148 -13.71 -6.86 -12.60
N ASP A 149 -14.87 -7.50 -12.78
CA ASP A 149 -16.14 -7.03 -12.22
C ASP A 149 -16.10 -7.01 -10.68
N VAL A 150 -15.48 -8.03 -10.07
CA VAL A 150 -15.29 -8.10 -8.63
C VAL A 150 -14.36 -6.99 -8.13
N GLU A 151 -13.23 -6.76 -8.80
CA GLU A 151 -12.28 -5.69 -8.44
C GLU A 151 -12.90 -4.30 -8.64
N GLN A 152 -13.74 -4.13 -9.67
CA GLN A 152 -14.47 -2.88 -9.89
C GLN A 152 -15.42 -2.57 -8.74
N SER A 153 -16.10 -3.55 -8.18
CA SER A 153 -16.99 -3.34 -7.03
C SER A 153 -16.25 -2.82 -5.79
N VAL A 154 -15.02 -3.30 -5.55
CA VAL A 154 -14.15 -2.78 -4.47
C VAL A 154 -13.69 -1.35 -4.79
N SER A 155 -13.31 -1.08 -6.05
CA SER A 155 -12.92 0.26 -6.49
C SER A 155 -14.06 1.27 -6.32
N ASP A 156 -15.28 0.89 -6.69
CA ASP A 156 -16.46 1.74 -6.52
C ASP A 156 -16.78 2.02 -5.04
N ALA A 157 -16.60 1.02 -4.17
CA ALA A 157 -16.76 1.21 -2.73
C ALA A 157 -15.72 2.18 -2.17
N LEU A 158 -14.45 2.07 -2.59
CA LEU A 158 -13.40 3.01 -2.21
C LEU A 158 -13.66 4.42 -2.74
N GLU A 159 -14.22 4.56 -3.94
CA GLU A 159 -14.60 5.90 -4.45
C GLU A 159 -15.72 6.53 -3.62
N ARG A 160 -16.76 5.78 -3.26
CA ARG A 160 -17.78 6.24 -2.32
C ARG A 160 -17.18 6.63 -0.95
N MET A 161 -16.18 5.89 -0.47
CA MET A 161 -15.47 6.23 0.77
C MET A 161 -14.67 7.54 0.61
N ARG A 162 -13.98 7.76 -0.52
CA ARG A 162 -13.26 9.01 -0.82
C ARG A 162 -14.24 10.21 -0.85
N GLU A 163 -15.41 10.05 -1.46
CA GLU A 163 -16.45 11.08 -1.45
C GLU A 163 -16.91 11.41 -0.02
N ARG A 164 -17.16 10.39 0.82
CA ARG A 164 -17.49 10.59 2.25
C ARG A 164 -16.37 11.33 2.98
N ARG A 165 -15.13 10.99 2.69
CA ARG A 165 -13.94 11.61 3.28
C ARG A 165 -13.83 13.08 2.87
N ALA A 166 -14.00 13.40 1.59
CA ALA A 166 -14.00 14.78 1.09
C ALA A 166 -15.09 15.64 1.75
N GLN A 167 -16.24 15.04 2.08
CA GLN A 167 -17.37 15.69 2.77
C GLN A 167 -17.23 15.72 4.30
N GLY A 168 -16.10 15.30 4.85
CA GLY A 168 -15.86 15.27 6.30
C GLY A 168 -16.69 14.22 7.06
N ARG A 169 -17.14 13.16 6.38
CA ARG A 169 -17.95 12.08 6.94
C ARG A 169 -17.19 10.76 7.10
N CYS A 170 -15.89 10.73 6.80
CA CYS A 170 -15.02 9.58 6.99
C CYS A 170 -13.66 10.06 7.51
N ALA A 171 -13.33 9.73 8.75
CA ALA A 171 -12.05 10.03 9.36
C ALA A 171 -10.91 9.25 8.69
N GLY A 172 -9.69 9.77 8.76
CA GLY A 172 -8.52 9.15 8.16
C GLY A 172 -8.23 7.74 8.70
N THR A 173 -8.43 7.53 10.00
CA THR A 173 -8.34 6.20 10.63
C THR A 173 -9.29 5.19 9.96
N SER A 174 -10.54 5.57 9.73
CA SER A 174 -11.53 4.70 9.08
C SER A 174 -11.19 4.47 7.61
N ALA A 175 -10.70 5.51 6.91
CA ALA A 175 -10.25 5.39 5.52
C ALA A 175 -9.04 4.47 5.38
N LEU A 176 -8.04 4.58 6.26
CA LEU A 176 -6.87 3.70 6.24
C LEU A 176 -7.26 2.24 6.49
N ASN A 177 -8.17 1.99 7.44
CA ASN A 177 -8.70 0.63 7.68
C ASN A 177 -9.47 0.10 6.46
N ALA A 178 -10.21 0.94 5.74
CA ALA A 178 -10.89 0.58 4.50
C ALA A 178 -9.89 0.16 3.39
N TYR A 179 -8.81 0.92 3.17
CA TYR A 179 -7.76 0.54 2.21
C TYR A 179 -7.06 -0.75 2.61
N ARG A 180 -6.81 -0.95 3.90
CA ARG A 180 -6.19 -2.19 4.41
C ARG A 180 -7.12 -3.39 4.21
N ALA A 181 -8.41 -3.24 4.48
CA ALA A 181 -9.40 -4.29 4.20
C ALA A 181 -9.44 -4.61 2.70
N ALA A 182 -9.50 -3.58 1.83
CA ALA A 182 -9.45 -3.79 0.39
C ALA A 182 -8.23 -4.61 -0.05
N ALA A 183 -7.09 -4.47 0.62
CA ALA A 183 -5.85 -5.15 0.27
C ALA A 183 -5.69 -6.56 0.89
N SER A 184 -6.42 -6.91 1.96
CA SER A 184 -6.12 -8.10 2.77
C SER A 184 -7.27 -9.07 2.99
N VAL A 185 -8.51 -8.69 2.69
CA VAL A 185 -9.64 -9.60 2.88
C VAL A 185 -10.34 -9.88 1.54
N ALA A 186 -11.23 -10.88 1.55
CA ALA A 186 -12.05 -11.19 0.38
C ALA A 186 -12.83 -9.96 -0.10
N PRO A 187 -12.99 -9.74 -1.42
CA PRO A 187 -13.60 -8.53 -1.96
C PRO A 187 -14.97 -8.19 -1.38
N GLU A 188 -15.81 -9.20 -1.16
CA GLU A 188 -17.15 -9.02 -0.62
C GLU A 188 -17.09 -8.46 0.82
N ALA A 189 -16.23 -9.04 1.68
CA ALA A 189 -16.02 -8.54 3.03
C ALA A 189 -15.32 -7.16 3.03
N ALA A 190 -14.42 -6.91 2.07
CA ALA A 190 -13.80 -5.61 1.91
C ALA A 190 -14.83 -4.53 1.62
N VAL A 191 -15.76 -4.76 0.70
CA VAL A 191 -16.86 -3.81 0.37
C VAL A 191 -17.68 -3.48 1.62
N GLU A 192 -18.04 -4.48 2.44
CA GLU A 192 -18.78 -4.25 3.68
C GLU A 192 -18.00 -3.31 4.65
N VAL A 193 -16.70 -3.57 4.85
CA VAL A 193 -15.85 -2.73 5.70
C VAL A 193 -15.73 -1.31 5.14
N ILE A 194 -15.53 -1.18 3.83
CA ILE A 194 -15.36 0.11 3.15
C ILE A 194 -16.66 0.93 3.23
N ASP A 195 -17.80 0.31 2.98
CA ASP A 195 -19.10 1.01 3.03
C ASP A 195 -19.51 1.39 4.46
N ALA A 196 -19.09 0.61 5.47
CA ALA A 196 -19.25 0.95 6.88
C ALA A 196 -18.31 2.07 7.35
N ALA A 197 -17.26 2.41 6.59
CA ALA A 197 -16.30 3.45 6.96
C ALA A 197 -16.96 4.85 6.91
N SER A 198 -17.59 5.23 8.01
CA SER A 198 -18.30 6.49 8.18
C SER A 198 -18.13 6.99 9.62
N THR A 199 -17.16 7.86 9.82
CA THR A 199 -16.88 8.48 11.12
C THR A 199 -16.79 9.98 10.95
N PRO A 200 -17.56 10.79 11.71
CA PRO A 200 -17.45 12.24 11.65
C PRO A 200 -16.03 12.71 11.93
N VAL A 201 -15.57 13.70 11.21
CA VAL A 201 -14.26 14.31 11.40
C VAL A 201 -14.33 15.50 12.36
N GLY A 202 -13.24 15.74 13.09
CA GLY A 202 -13.05 16.91 13.94
C GLY A 202 -12.91 18.21 13.14
N GLN A 203 -12.90 19.33 13.87
CA GLN A 203 -12.76 20.70 13.30
C GLN A 203 -11.26 21.12 13.18
N GLY A 204 -10.32 20.20 13.36
CA GLY A 204 -8.89 20.51 13.37
C GLY A 204 -8.26 20.67 11.98
N ASP A 205 -6.93 20.86 11.97
CA ASP A 205 -6.15 20.93 10.74
C ASP A 205 -6.41 19.75 9.83
N ARG A 206 -6.60 20.03 8.54
CA ARG A 206 -6.81 19.02 7.49
C ARG A 206 -5.45 18.53 7.00
N LEU A 207 -5.00 17.39 7.52
CA LEU A 207 -3.68 16.85 7.23
C LEU A 207 -3.67 16.01 5.96
N PHE A 208 -2.64 16.24 5.16
CA PHE A 208 -2.14 15.28 4.18
C PHE A 208 -0.96 14.50 4.79
N VAL A 209 -1.02 13.17 4.79
CA VAL A 209 0.05 12.29 5.30
C VAL A 209 0.82 11.69 4.14
N THR A 210 2.14 11.84 4.16
CA THR A 210 3.06 11.26 3.16
C THR A 210 4.24 10.57 3.86
N GLY A 211 5.02 9.81 3.11
CA GLY A 211 6.19 9.12 3.62
C GLY A 211 6.05 7.60 3.60
N SER A 212 6.46 6.92 4.66
CA SER A 212 6.39 5.47 4.79
C SER A 212 4.96 4.96 4.95
N GLY A 213 4.64 3.79 4.42
CA GLY A 213 3.37 3.14 4.67
C GLY A 213 3.17 2.75 6.14
N HIS A 214 1.93 2.68 6.58
CA HIS A 214 1.58 2.36 7.97
C HIS A 214 1.08 0.92 8.10
N PRO A 215 1.69 0.08 8.97
CA PRO A 215 1.22 -1.30 9.20
C PRO A 215 -0.20 -1.37 9.73
N ASP A 216 -0.63 -0.37 10.50
CA ASP A 216 -1.96 -0.25 11.07
C ASP A 216 -2.39 1.22 11.20
N SER A 217 -3.59 1.47 11.74
CA SER A 217 -4.16 2.81 11.87
C SER A 217 -3.77 3.55 13.15
N SER A 218 -2.88 3.02 13.99
CA SER A 218 -2.55 3.62 15.30
C SER A 218 -1.96 5.04 15.18
N VAL A 219 -1.12 5.26 14.18
CA VAL A 219 -0.56 6.58 13.86
C VAL A 219 -1.66 7.58 13.50
N TYR A 220 -2.63 7.18 12.68
CA TYR A 220 -3.75 8.03 12.31
C TYR A 220 -4.64 8.36 13.49
N GLN A 221 -4.92 7.36 14.35
CA GLN A 221 -5.64 7.58 15.60
C GLN A 221 -4.94 8.61 16.49
N GLU A 222 -3.61 8.56 16.54
CA GLU A 222 -2.82 9.49 17.36
C GLU A 222 -2.82 10.90 16.77
N LEU A 223 -2.71 11.06 15.44
CA LEU A 223 -2.84 12.36 14.77
C LEU A 223 -4.23 12.97 15.03
N GLU A 224 -5.28 12.16 14.96
CA GLU A 224 -6.66 12.60 15.19
C GLU A 224 -6.95 12.90 16.66
N ARG A 225 -6.37 12.15 17.63
CA ARG A 225 -6.43 12.49 19.06
C ARG A 225 -5.70 13.80 19.38
N ALA A 226 -4.64 14.11 18.66
CA ALA A 226 -3.92 15.38 18.78
C ALA A 226 -4.67 16.57 18.17
N GLY A 227 -5.90 16.37 17.68
CA GLY A 227 -6.79 17.41 17.20
C GLY A 227 -6.67 17.71 15.70
N ALA A 228 -5.96 16.89 14.93
CA ALA A 228 -5.90 16.99 13.49
C ALA A 228 -6.96 16.11 12.81
N THR A 229 -7.17 16.28 11.51
CA THR A 229 -8.02 15.43 10.68
C THR A 229 -7.23 14.95 9.48
N VAL A 230 -6.96 13.66 9.37
CA VAL A 230 -6.27 13.11 8.19
C VAL A 230 -7.25 13.00 7.02
N VAL A 231 -7.12 13.90 6.05
CA VAL A 231 -8.04 13.99 4.90
C VAL A 231 -7.54 13.30 3.66
N ALA A 232 -6.23 13.08 3.56
CA ALA A 232 -5.61 12.38 2.43
C ALA A 232 -4.23 11.82 2.81
N GLU A 233 -3.75 10.88 2.00
CA GLU A 233 -2.40 10.33 2.04
C GLU A 233 -1.95 9.87 0.65
N ASP A 234 -0.64 9.63 0.48
CA ASP A 234 -0.07 9.07 -0.76
C ASP A 234 0.88 7.90 -0.53
N HIS A 235 0.97 7.39 0.69
CA HIS A 235 1.77 6.20 0.98
C HIS A 235 1.08 4.90 0.53
N ASP A 236 1.84 3.84 0.45
CA ASP A 236 1.45 2.56 -0.13
C ASP A 236 0.44 1.73 0.70
N ALA A 237 0.28 2.02 1.99
CA ALA A 237 -0.73 1.37 2.83
C ALA A 237 -2.12 2.02 2.75
N GLY A 238 -2.22 3.21 2.16
CA GLY A 238 -3.45 3.97 1.93
C GLY A 238 -3.75 4.13 0.44
N ASP A 239 -4.21 5.31 0.07
CA ASP A 239 -4.64 5.64 -1.29
C ASP A 239 -3.55 5.42 -2.35
N GLY A 240 -2.27 5.69 -2.02
CA GLY A 240 -1.14 5.47 -2.92
C GLY A 240 -0.86 3.99 -3.25
N GLY A 241 -1.35 3.07 -2.44
CA GLY A 241 -1.23 1.62 -2.65
C GLY A 241 -2.34 1.01 -3.50
N TRP A 242 -3.48 1.69 -3.64
CA TRP A 242 -4.59 1.14 -4.39
C TRP A 242 -4.33 1.14 -5.89
N PHE A 243 -4.62 0.01 -6.53
CA PHE A 243 -4.36 -0.19 -7.97
C PHE A 243 -5.44 0.43 -8.87
N ALA A 244 -6.41 1.09 -8.39
CA ALA A 244 -7.53 1.76 -9.05
C ALA A 244 -7.97 1.16 -10.40
N GLY A 245 -9.13 0.49 -10.39
CA GLY A 245 -9.78 -0.03 -11.59
C GLY A 245 -9.38 -1.45 -11.99
N CYS A 246 -10.04 -1.94 -13.00
CA CYS A 246 -9.85 -3.24 -13.61
C CYS A 246 -9.58 -3.10 -15.11
N SER A 247 -9.19 -4.19 -15.74
CA SER A 247 -9.02 -4.27 -17.20
C SER A 247 -9.96 -5.30 -17.78
N THR A 248 -10.51 -4.99 -18.95
CA THR A 248 -11.30 -5.89 -19.79
C THR A 248 -10.66 -6.00 -21.18
N GLY A 249 -10.89 -7.09 -21.89
CA GLY A 249 -10.32 -7.31 -23.22
C GLY A 249 -10.96 -8.52 -23.88
N GLU A 250 -10.65 -8.74 -25.15
CA GLU A 250 -11.15 -9.90 -25.90
C GLU A 250 -10.27 -11.14 -25.72
N SER A 251 -9.02 -10.94 -25.27
CA SER A 251 -8.06 -11.99 -24.97
C SER A 251 -7.36 -11.75 -23.62
N GLU A 252 -6.70 -12.77 -23.08
CA GLU A 252 -5.84 -12.65 -21.91
C GLU A 252 -4.78 -11.54 -22.12
N ALA A 253 -4.15 -11.51 -23.30
CA ALA A 253 -3.14 -10.51 -23.60
C ALA A 253 -3.69 -9.08 -23.53
N ASP A 254 -4.91 -8.83 -24.03
CA ASP A 254 -5.55 -7.50 -23.96
C ASP A 254 -5.79 -7.08 -22.52
N VAL A 255 -6.27 -7.99 -21.67
CA VAL A 255 -6.47 -7.70 -20.26
C VAL A 255 -5.14 -7.36 -19.56
N LEU A 256 -4.07 -8.12 -19.82
CA LEU A 256 -2.76 -7.84 -19.22
C LEU A 256 -2.16 -6.52 -19.71
N VAL A 257 -2.35 -6.16 -20.98
CA VAL A 257 -1.95 -4.85 -21.52
C VAL A 257 -2.73 -3.72 -20.86
N GLY A 258 -4.03 -3.88 -20.66
CA GLY A 258 -4.86 -2.92 -19.95
C GLY A 258 -4.42 -2.74 -18.50
N LEU A 259 -4.15 -3.82 -17.77
CA LEU A 259 -3.62 -3.79 -16.41
C LEU A 259 -2.25 -3.08 -16.35
N ALA A 260 -1.36 -3.35 -17.32
CA ALA A 260 -0.07 -2.67 -17.39
C ALA A 260 -0.23 -1.16 -17.66
N SER A 261 -1.22 -0.77 -18.44
CA SER A 261 -1.55 0.64 -18.72
C SER A 261 -2.09 1.34 -17.45
N LEU A 262 -2.98 0.70 -16.70
CA LEU A 262 -3.45 1.17 -15.40
C LEU A 262 -2.29 1.33 -14.43
N HIS A 263 -1.40 0.34 -14.35
CA HIS A 263 -0.20 0.43 -13.49
C HIS A 263 0.70 1.59 -13.88
N ALA A 264 0.93 1.79 -15.16
CA ALA A 264 1.77 2.88 -15.67
C ALA A 264 1.21 4.28 -15.36
N SER A 265 -0.12 4.41 -15.18
CA SER A 265 -0.79 5.67 -14.84
C SER A 265 -0.82 5.97 -13.33
N ARG A 266 -0.44 5.02 -12.47
CA ARG A 266 -0.42 5.22 -11.02
C ARG A 266 0.52 6.36 -10.63
N PRO A 267 0.20 7.13 -9.57
CA PRO A 267 1.09 8.15 -9.05
C PRO A 267 2.47 7.57 -8.70
N PRO A 268 3.55 8.34 -8.87
CA PRO A 268 4.89 7.87 -8.51
C PRO A 268 4.96 7.60 -6.99
N SER A 269 5.59 6.48 -6.60
CA SER A 269 5.88 6.17 -5.19
C SER A 269 7.26 6.70 -4.80
N ALA A 270 7.50 6.85 -3.49
CA ALA A 270 8.77 7.32 -2.96
C ALA A 270 9.98 6.50 -3.47
N ALA A 271 9.84 5.17 -3.54
CA ALA A 271 10.92 4.31 -3.99
C ALA A 271 11.10 4.24 -5.53
N ARG A 272 10.14 4.74 -6.32
CA ARG A 272 10.07 4.49 -7.77
C ARG A 272 9.84 5.72 -8.64
N GLY A 273 9.51 6.86 -8.04
CA GLY A 273 9.35 8.15 -8.74
C GLY A 273 10.59 9.03 -8.64
N SER A 274 10.74 9.98 -9.55
CA SER A 274 11.69 11.06 -9.33
C SER A 274 11.18 12.02 -8.25
N THR A 275 12.10 12.64 -7.52
CA THR A 275 11.76 13.61 -6.47
C THR A 275 10.89 14.76 -6.99
N ALA A 276 11.15 15.20 -8.23
CA ALA A 276 10.37 16.27 -8.88
C ALA A 276 8.93 15.84 -9.19
N GLU A 277 8.73 14.62 -9.72
CA GLU A 277 7.39 14.08 -10.00
C GLU A 277 6.60 13.88 -8.71
N ARG A 278 7.25 13.38 -7.66
CA ARG A 278 6.66 13.21 -6.33
C ARG A 278 6.23 14.55 -5.73
N ALA A 279 7.10 15.55 -5.72
CA ALA A 279 6.78 16.89 -5.22
C ALA A 279 5.66 17.55 -6.02
N GLY A 280 5.67 17.42 -7.35
CA GLY A 280 4.60 17.93 -8.22
C GLY A 280 3.26 17.22 -7.97
N THR A 281 3.26 15.92 -7.72
CA THR A 281 2.07 15.16 -7.39
C THR A 281 1.52 15.53 -6.00
N LEU A 282 2.39 15.66 -4.99
CA LEU A 282 2.02 16.12 -3.66
C LEU A 282 1.33 17.49 -3.73
N ARG A 283 1.93 18.44 -4.45
CA ARG A 283 1.38 19.79 -4.62
C ARG A 283 -0.05 19.77 -5.17
N ARG A 284 -0.29 19.00 -6.23
CA ARG A 284 -1.63 18.87 -6.82
C ARG A 284 -2.61 18.25 -5.82
N ARG A 285 -2.25 17.12 -5.21
CA ARG A 285 -3.13 16.40 -4.29
C ARG A 285 -3.48 17.22 -3.04
N VAL A 286 -2.53 17.96 -2.50
CA VAL A 286 -2.77 18.87 -1.36
C VAL A 286 -3.81 19.93 -1.73
N ALA A 287 -3.70 20.51 -2.94
CA ALA A 287 -4.68 21.49 -3.42
C ALA A 287 -6.06 20.85 -3.66
N ASP A 288 -6.10 19.68 -4.32
CA ASP A 288 -7.35 18.98 -4.67
C ASP A 288 -8.13 18.51 -3.43
N THR A 289 -7.43 18.12 -2.37
CA THR A 289 -8.04 17.63 -1.12
C THR A 289 -8.35 18.72 -0.12
N GLY A 290 -7.98 19.98 -0.40
CA GLY A 290 -8.14 21.09 0.53
C GLY A 290 -7.38 20.87 1.84
N SER A 291 -6.23 20.22 1.79
CA SER A 291 -5.38 19.99 2.96
C SER A 291 -4.75 21.30 3.42
N THR A 292 -4.85 21.60 4.72
CA THR A 292 -4.30 22.84 5.30
C THR A 292 -2.88 22.67 5.83
N ALA A 293 -2.43 21.42 6.03
CA ALA A 293 -1.08 21.10 6.47
C ALA A 293 -0.62 19.73 5.94
N VAL A 294 0.68 19.51 5.88
CA VAL A 294 1.29 18.25 5.44
C VAL A 294 2.23 17.71 6.50
N ILE A 295 2.15 16.41 6.76
CA ILE A 295 3.08 15.67 7.62
C ILE A 295 3.76 14.59 6.80
N THR A 296 5.10 14.52 6.87
CA THR A 296 5.90 13.37 6.43
C THR A 296 6.33 12.56 7.64
N LEU A 297 6.04 11.27 7.61
CA LEU A 297 6.51 10.29 8.59
C LEU A 297 7.34 9.23 7.87
N ALA A 298 8.65 9.21 8.12
CA ALA A 298 9.56 8.24 7.50
C ALA A 298 10.18 7.34 8.57
N ARG A 299 9.97 6.03 8.43
CA ARG A 299 10.53 5.02 9.33
C ARG A 299 12.06 4.98 9.22
N ASP A 300 12.71 4.54 10.29
CA ASP A 300 14.13 4.27 10.27
C ASP A 300 14.45 3.21 9.20
N LEU A 301 15.53 3.43 8.45
CA LEU A 301 15.97 2.61 7.32
C LEU A 301 14.98 2.50 6.13
N ASP A 302 13.91 3.33 6.11
CA ASP A 302 13.13 3.61 4.90
C ASP A 302 13.59 4.95 4.32
N ASP A 303 14.67 4.93 3.57
CA ASP A 303 15.39 6.13 3.15
C ASP A 303 14.66 6.95 2.08
N ALA A 304 13.85 6.30 1.24
CA ALA A 304 13.26 6.95 0.08
C ALA A 304 12.44 8.21 0.43
N PRO A 305 11.53 8.20 1.44
CA PRO A 305 10.79 9.39 1.81
C PRO A 305 11.67 10.54 2.35
N ALA A 306 12.79 10.22 3.01
CA ALA A 306 13.69 11.24 3.55
C ALA A 306 14.39 12.04 2.44
N TRP A 307 14.76 11.40 1.35
CA TRP A 307 15.39 12.05 0.19
C TRP A 307 14.47 13.05 -0.54
N GLU A 308 13.16 12.91 -0.40
CA GLU A 308 12.18 13.77 -1.06
C GLU A 308 11.94 15.10 -0.33
N LEU A 309 12.31 15.21 0.96
CA LEU A 309 11.96 16.33 1.83
C LEU A 309 12.34 17.71 1.29
N PRO A 310 13.52 17.95 0.69
CA PRO A 310 13.85 19.27 0.17
C PRO A 310 12.90 19.72 -0.95
N ALA A 311 12.58 18.83 -1.89
CA ALA A 311 11.66 19.11 -2.98
C ALA A 311 10.22 19.32 -2.50
N MET A 312 9.77 18.50 -1.55
CA MET A 312 8.44 18.63 -0.94
C MET A 312 8.29 19.97 -0.18
N ARG A 313 9.30 20.37 0.60
CA ARG A 313 9.30 21.68 1.28
C ARG A 313 9.16 22.84 0.30
N ASN A 314 9.90 22.81 -0.80
CA ASN A 314 9.83 23.86 -1.81
C ASN A 314 8.44 23.92 -2.46
N ALA A 315 7.90 22.77 -2.85
CA ALA A 315 6.57 22.68 -3.46
C ALA A 315 5.45 23.17 -2.53
N LEU A 316 5.54 22.87 -1.23
CA LEU A 316 4.55 23.30 -0.22
C LEU A 316 4.72 24.76 0.19
N ALA A 317 5.95 25.30 0.16
CA ALA A 317 6.19 26.71 0.38
C ALA A 317 5.52 27.60 -0.69
N GLU A 318 5.50 27.16 -1.95
CA GLU A 318 4.77 27.83 -3.04
C GLU A 318 3.25 27.91 -2.76
N LEU A 319 2.69 26.88 -2.12
CA LEU A 319 1.29 26.84 -1.70
C LEU A 319 1.02 27.54 -0.36
N ARG A 320 2.08 27.95 0.35
CA ARG A 320 2.01 28.45 1.73
C ARG A 320 1.39 27.46 2.72
N VAL A 321 1.49 26.16 2.45
CA VAL A 321 0.98 25.09 3.31
C VAL A 321 2.02 24.72 4.35
N PRO A 322 1.70 24.74 5.66
CA PRO A 322 2.57 24.29 6.74
C PRO A 322 3.03 22.84 6.54
N PHE A 323 4.29 22.58 6.85
CA PHE A 323 4.91 21.28 6.68
C PHE A 323 5.72 20.87 7.91
N ALA A 324 5.45 19.67 8.43
CA ALA A 324 6.24 19.02 9.45
C ALA A 324 6.79 17.68 8.92
N ALA A 325 8.02 17.35 9.29
CA ALA A 325 8.63 16.06 8.94
C ALA A 325 9.24 15.42 10.17
N ARG A 326 9.03 14.11 10.29
CA ARG A 326 9.71 13.23 11.22
C ARG A 326 10.30 12.09 10.43
N VAL A 327 11.60 11.90 10.56
CA VAL A 327 12.38 10.88 9.85
C VAL A 327 13.12 10.01 10.86
N GLN A 328 13.62 8.87 10.40
CA GLN A 328 14.30 7.90 11.25
C GLN A 328 13.45 7.51 12.46
N ILE A 329 12.16 7.32 12.24
CA ILE A 329 11.21 6.96 13.28
C ILE A 329 11.43 5.49 13.62
N SER A 330 11.91 5.24 14.85
CA SER A 330 11.95 3.88 15.38
C SER A 330 10.54 3.31 15.52
N ALA A 331 10.41 2.02 15.47
CA ALA A 331 9.11 1.37 15.58
C ALA A 331 8.32 1.80 16.82
N ASP A 332 8.98 1.85 17.97
CA ASP A 332 8.35 2.25 19.24
C ASP A 332 8.11 3.78 19.33
N GLY A 333 8.75 4.56 18.46
CA GLY A 333 8.66 6.01 18.40
C GLY A 333 7.53 6.55 17.53
N ALA A 334 6.78 5.70 16.80
CA ALA A 334 5.82 6.16 15.80
C ALA A 334 4.72 7.08 16.36
N LEU A 335 4.15 6.74 17.52
CA LEU A 335 3.07 7.53 18.13
C LEU A 335 3.58 8.86 18.70
N SER A 336 4.75 8.87 19.35
CA SER A 336 5.34 10.12 19.84
C SER A 336 5.73 11.05 18.70
N ALA A 337 6.37 10.52 17.64
CA ALA A 337 6.71 11.29 16.46
C ALA A 337 5.48 11.92 15.78
N SER A 338 4.34 11.22 15.80
CA SER A 338 3.07 11.72 15.27
C SER A 338 2.55 12.92 16.08
N ARG A 339 2.52 12.82 17.41
CA ARG A 339 2.14 13.94 18.30
C ARG A 339 3.05 15.15 18.12
N ASP A 340 4.38 14.92 18.12
CA ASP A 340 5.36 15.97 17.96
C ASP A 340 5.25 16.68 16.60
N ALA A 341 4.81 15.96 15.56
CA ALA A 341 4.59 16.55 14.24
C ALA A 341 3.36 17.50 14.26
N VAL A 342 2.25 17.10 14.92
CA VAL A 342 1.06 17.95 15.07
C VAL A 342 1.38 19.19 15.90
N THR A 343 2.04 19.02 17.04
CA THR A 343 2.48 20.14 17.90
C THR A 343 3.32 21.16 17.12
N ALA A 344 4.29 20.69 16.35
CA ALA A 344 5.13 21.55 15.53
C ALA A 344 4.38 22.32 14.43
N LEU A 345 3.25 21.82 13.94
CA LEU A 345 2.38 22.56 13.02
C LEU A 345 1.60 23.64 13.75
N GLN A 346 1.03 23.34 14.91
CA GLN A 346 0.23 24.27 15.72
C GLN A 346 1.06 25.46 16.23
N GLU A 347 2.31 25.24 16.64
CA GLU A 347 3.25 26.31 17.04
C GLU A 347 3.56 27.28 15.90
N LYS A 348 3.69 26.75 14.67
CA LYS A 348 3.94 27.58 13.47
C LYS A 348 2.72 28.42 13.09
N ASP A 349 1.51 27.93 13.31
CA ASP A 349 0.28 28.69 13.05
C ASP A 349 0.08 29.79 14.11
N GLY A 350 0.33 29.49 15.38
CA GLY A 350 0.27 30.45 16.47
C GLY A 350 1.28 31.63 16.34
N SER A 351 2.41 31.41 15.67
CA SER A 351 3.40 32.46 15.40
C SER A 351 3.04 33.34 14.19
N ARG A 352 2.01 32.99 13.42
CA ARG A 352 1.54 33.75 12.24
C ARG A 352 0.30 34.61 12.52
N ARG A 353 -0.33 34.42 13.68
CA ARG A 353 -1.42 35.24 14.22
C ARG A 353 -0.86 36.32 15.14
#